data_ead85be820e9a3060519277f75310dbd
#
_entry.id   ead85be820e9a3060519277f75310dbd
#
_cell.length_a   1.000
_cell.length_b   1.000
_cell.length_c   1.000
_cell.angle_alpha   90.00
_cell.angle_beta   90.00
_cell.angle_gamma   90.00
#
_symmetry.space_group_name_H-M   'P 1'
#
loop_
_entity.id
_entity.type
_entity.pdbx_description
1 polymer ?
#
loop_
_entity_poly.entity_id
_entity_poly.type
_entity_poly.pdbx_seq_one_letter_code
_entity_poly.pdbx_strand_id
1 'polypeptide(L)'
;MPIHPRGGRWLARLGRMYSPSQPSPAPPLSRASLVIGLYGGMALVALVIGAGRGDPDLYRIGSSAGWLLAVGPLAGCALGLAVVALTRVATRHFRWARDLHDSFRDLLGPLTGHEILILALASSIGEELLFRGALQPWFGPWLQALVFALLHVGPGKRFLPWTASALVLGIAFGWLAVWTGNLGAPIAAHFTINFLNLRYIVRARQS
;
A
#
# COMPACT_ATOMS: atom_id res chain seq x y z
N MET A 1 80.28 -11.63 15.58
CA MET A 1 78.96 -12.29 15.87
C MET A 1 77.92 -11.20 16.04
N PRO A 2 76.96 -11.05 15.16
CA PRO A 2 75.87 -10.07 15.34
C PRO A 2 74.67 -10.73 16.02
N ILE A 3 74.14 -10.08 17.04
CA ILE A 3 73.05 -10.47 17.89
C ILE A 3 71.78 -10.04 17.16
N HIS A 4 70.90 -11.01 16.68
CA HIS A 4 69.57 -10.76 16.07
C HIS A 4 68.54 -10.43 17.16
N PRO A 5 67.75 -9.31 17.06
CA PRO A 5 66.71 -9.02 18.01
C PRO A 5 65.47 -9.88 17.69
N ARG A 6 65.15 -10.85 18.57
CA ARG A 6 63.96 -11.73 18.47
C ARG A 6 62.63 -11.10 18.94
N GLY A 7 62.55 -9.74 19.02
CA GLY A 7 61.38 -9.03 19.62
C GLY A 7 60.18 -8.69 18.72
N GLY A 8 60.33 -8.78 17.39
CA GLY A 8 59.31 -8.22 16.47
C GLY A 8 58.02 -9.03 16.22
N ARG A 9 58.01 -10.34 16.56
CA ARG A 9 56.87 -11.22 16.21
C ARG A 9 55.71 -11.23 17.22
N TRP A 10 55.96 -10.79 18.45
CA TRP A 10 54.95 -10.74 19.51
C TRP A 10 54.00 -9.55 19.38
N LEU A 11 54.52 -8.39 19.01
CA LEU A 11 53.71 -7.17 18.82
C LEU A 11 52.81 -7.26 17.59
N ALA A 12 53.20 -7.99 16.54
CA ALA A 12 52.37 -8.24 15.36
C ALA A 12 51.22 -9.23 15.61
N ARG A 13 51.32 -10.09 16.66
CA ARG A 13 50.21 -11.00 17.06
C ARG A 13 49.19 -10.27 17.92
N LEU A 14 49.56 -9.34 18.77
CA LEU A 14 48.63 -8.55 19.60
C LEU A 14 47.81 -7.56 18.76
N GLY A 15 48.38 -6.97 17.71
CA GLY A 15 47.67 -6.08 16.79
C GLY A 15 46.56 -6.78 15.97
N ARG A 16 46.65 -8.12 15.78
CA ARG A 16 45.59 -8.92 15.09
C ARG A 16 44.46 -9.37 16.01
N MET A 17 44.66 -9.36 17.33
CA MET A 17 43.62 -9.70 18.30
C MET A 17 42.69 -8.53 18.63
N TYR A 18 43.06 -7.30 18.26
CA TYR A 18 42.32 -6.09 18.54
C TYR A 18 42.00 -5.32 17.25
N SER A 19 41.55 -6.01 16.19
CA SER A 19 40.90 -5.33 15.09
C SER A 19 39.43 -5.14 15.51
N PRO A 20 38.96 -3.93 15.83
CA PRO A 20 37.56 -3.74 16.10
C PRO A 20 36.79 -4.21 14.86
N SER A 21 35.96 -5.22 15.05
CA SER A 21 35.03 -5.66 13.98
C SER A 21 34.22 -4.46 13.53
N GLN A 22 34.46 -4.01 12.30
CA GLN A 22 33.63 -2.98 11.69
C GLN A 22 32.17 -3.45 11.82
N PRO A 23 31.28 -2.61 12.36
CA PRO A 23 29.85 -2.99 12.40
C PRO A 23 29.40 -3.31 10.97
N SER A 24 28.89 -4.50 10.77
CA SER A 24 28.30 -4.89 9.49
C SER A 24 27.25 -3.85 9.11
N PRO A 25 27.20 -3.38 7.85
CA PRO A 25 26.18 -2.46 7.41
C PRO A 25 24.81 -3.04 7.73
N ALA A 26 23.92 -2.21 8.31
CA ALA A 26 22.56 -2.63 8.61
C ALA A 26 21.91 -3.24 7.35
N PRO A 27 21.20 -4.35 7.45
CA PRO A 27 20.54 -4.95 6.30
C PRO A 27 19.59 -3.93 5.67
N PRO A 28 19.48 -3.89 4.33
CA PRO A 28 18.56 -2.99 3.66
C PRO A 28 17.12 -3.25 4.14
N LEU A 29 16.33 -2.18 4.30
CA LEU A 29 14.92 -2.30 4.70
C LEU A 29 14.17 -3.25 3.74
N SER A 30 13.41 -4.18 4.30
CA SER A 30 12.58 -5.06 3.49
C SER A 30 11.46 -4.27 2.81
N ARG A 31 10.96 -4.74 1.66
CA ARG A 31 9.79 -4.14 0.99
C ARG A 31 8.60 -4.05 1.94
N ALA A 32 8.35 -5.08 2.73
CA ALA A 32 7.29 -5.10 3.73
C ALA A 32 7.46 -3.99 4.77
N SER A 33 8.69 -3.75 5.26
CA SER A 33 8.97 -2.67 6.21
C SER A 33 8.70 -1.29 5.60
N LEU A 34 9.07 -1.07 4.34
CA LEU A 34 8.79 0.18 3.63
C LEU A 34 7.29 0.41 3.44
N VAL A 35 6.55 -0.63 3.07
CA VAL A 35 5.08 -0.59 2.90
C VAL A 35 4.40 -0.27 4.23
N ILE A 36 4.77 -0.97 5.29
CA ILE A 36 4.22 -0.74 6.63
C ILE A 36 4.55 0.68 7.11
N GLY A 37 5.79 1.14 6.91
CA GLY A 37 6.20 2.49 7.27
C GLY A 37 5.43 3.57 6.54
N LEU A 38 5.24 3.42 5.23
CA LEU A 38 4.48 4.38 4.40
C LEU A 38 3.01 4.46 4.83
N TYR A 39 2.30 3.34 4.81
CA TYR A 39 0.86 3.32 5.10
C TYR A 39 0.56 3.49 6.60
N GLY A 40 1.46 3.04 7.48
CA GLY A 40 1.40 3.37 8.90
C GLY A 40 1.58 4.86 9.16
N GLY A 41 2.49 5.52 8.44
CA GLY A 41 2.65 6.97 8.44
C GLY A 41 1.39 7.70 7.96
N MET A 42 0.76 7.22 6.87
CA MET A 42 -0.51 7.77 6.39
C MET A 42 -1.63 7.62 7.42
N ALA A 43 -1.73 6.47 8.08
CA ALA A 43 -2.70 6.25 9.15
C ALA A 43 -2.45 7.18 10.36
N LEU A 44 -1.18 7.38 10.73
CA LEU A 44 -0.82 8.33 11.79
C LEU A 44 -1.22 9.77 11.43
N VAL A 45 -0.93 10.21 10.21
CA VAL A 45 -1.37 11.53 9.71
C VAL A 45 -2.88 11.65 9.77
N ALA A 46 -3.61 10.62 9.36
CA ALA A 46 -5.07 10.59 9.45
C ALA A 46 -5.56 10.77 10.90
N LEU A 47 -4.96 10.06 11.86
CA LEU A 47 -5.30 10.17 13.28
C LEU A 47 -5.01 11.58 13.84
N VAL A 48 -3.88 12.19 13.45
CA VAL A 48 -3.55 13.57 13.85
C VAL A 48 -4.57 14.56 13.30
N ILE A 49 -4.98 14.41 12.03
CA ILE A 49 -6.03 15.25 11.42
C ILE A 49 -7.37 15.07 12.14
N GLY A 50 -7.78 13.83 12.41
CA GLY A 50 -9.02 13.51 13.12
C GLY A 50 -9.03 14.10 14.53
N ALA A 51 -7.94 13.91 15.28
CA ALA A 51 -7.79 14.49 16.62
C ALA A 51 -7.85 16.02 16.59
N GLY A 52 -7.16 16.66 15.64
CA GLY A 52 -7.20 18.12 15.47
C GLY A 52 -8.58 18.66 15.06
N ARG A 53 -9.43 17.83 14.46
CA ARG A 53 -10.82 18.13 14.11
C ARG A 53 -11.80 17.88 15.29
N GLY A 54 -11.33 17.28 16.38
CA GLY A 54 -12.19 16.85 17.49
C GLY A 54 -13.02 15.61 17.19
N ASP A 55 -12.68 14.85 16.15
CA ASP A 55 -13.34 13.63 15.72
C ASP A 55 -12.31 12.49 15.59
N PRO A 56 -11.98 11.82 16.70
CA PRO A 56 -10.95 10.77 16.70
C PRO A 56 -11.44 9.45 16.12
N ASP A 57 -12.74 9.23 15.96
CA ASP A 57 -13.31 8.01 15.35
C ASP A 57 -13.34 8.15 13.84
N LEU A 58 -12.19 7.96 13.20
CA LEU A 58 -12.08 8.01 11.73
C LEU A 58 -12.81 6.86 11.02
N TYR A 59 -13.15 5.79 11.73
CA TYR A 59 -13.82 4.64 11.13
C TYR A 59 -15.31 4.91 10.87
N ARG A 60 -15.97 5.67 11.74
CA ARG A 60 -17.38 6.02 11.61
C ARG A 60 -17.52 7.39 10.95
N ILE A 61 -18.31 7.44 9.87
CA ILE A 61 -18.61 8.66 9.13
C ILE A 61 -20.09 9.01 9.36
N GLY A 62 -20.35 9.77 10.43
CA GLY A 62 -21.72 10.12 10.83
C GLY A 62 -22.46 8.98 11.55
N SER A 63 -23.78 9.11 11.69
CA SER A 63 -24.64 8.11 12.32
C SER A 63 -25.00 7.02 11.32
N SER A 64 -24.41 5.83 11.46
CA SER A 64 -24.83 4.65 10.70
C SER A 64 -25.68 3.69 11.54
N ALA A 65 -26.66 3.05 10.92
CA ALA A 65 -27.35 1.95 11.55
C ALA A 65 -26.36 0.81 11.87
N GLY A 66 -26.40 0.26 13.09
CA GLY A 66 -25.42 -0.72 13.56
C GLY A 66 -25.25 -1.95 12.65
N TRP A 67 -26.31 -2.37 11.95
CA TRP A 67 -26.23 -3.47 10.99
C TRP A 67 -25.35 -3.16 9.76
N LEU A 68 -25.17 -1.88 9.39
CA LEU A 68 -24.27 -1.47 8.29
C LEU A 68 -22.79 -1.70 8.63
N LEU A 69 -22.43 -1.79 9.91
CA LEU A 69 -21.08 -2.18 10.34
C LEU A 69 -20.75 -3.62 9.91
N ALA A 70 -21.74 -4.50 9.91
CA ALA A 70 -21.57 -5.90 9.52
C ALA A 70 -21.78 -6.10 8.00
N VAL A 71 -22.81 -5.48 7.42
CA VAL A 71 -23.19 -5.67 6.00
C VAL A 71 -22.31 -4.81 5.06
N GLY A 72 -21.83 -3.66 5.54
CA GLY A 72 -20.98 -2.78 4.75
C GLY A 72 -19.76 -3.49 4.14
N PRO A 73 -18.94 -4.21 4.91
CA PRO A 73 -17.82 -4.98 4.36
C PRO A 73 -18.21 -6.01 3.30
N LEU A 74 -19.37 -6.66 3.42
CA LEU A 74 -19.86 -7.59 2.40
C LEU A 74 -20.21 -6.88 1.08
N ALA A 75 -20.84 -5.71 1.18
CA ALA A 75 -21.11 -4.87 0.01
C ALA A 75 -19.80 -4.38 -0.63
N GLY A 76 -18.82 -4.02 0.19
CA GLY A 76 -17.47 -3.68 -0.27
C GLY A 76 -16.79 -4.83 -1.00
N CYS A 77 -16.82 -6.04 -0.44
CA CYS A 77 -16.28 -7.23 -1.10
C CYS A 77 -16.97 -7.49 -2.45
N ALA A 78 -18.31 -7.37 -2.51
CA ALA A 78 -19.06 -7.56 -3.75
C ALA A 78 -18.64 -6.54 -4.82
N LEU A 79 -18.53 -5.25 -4.46
CA LEU A 79 -17.99 -4.22 -5.35
C LEU A 79 -16.57 -4.55 -5.80
N GLY A 80 -15.70 -4.94 -4.87
CA GLY A 80 -14.32 -5.31 -5.16
C GLY A 80 -14.23 -6.47 -6.16
N LEU A 81 -15.04 -7.52 -5.97
CA LEU A 81 -15.11 -8.65 -6.88
C LEU A 81 -15.62 -8.25 -8.26
N ALA A 82 -16.62 -7.36 -8.34
CA ALA A 82 -17.12 -6.84 -9.61
C ALA A 82 -16.02 -6.07 -10.37
N VAL A 83 -15.27 -5.20 -9.69
CA VAL A 83 -14.13 -4.48 -10.28
C VAL A 83 -13.03 -5.45 -10.74
N VAL A 84 -12.71 -6.47 -9.94
CA VAL A 84 -11.75 -7.51 -10.33
C VAL A 84 -12.24 -8.26 -11.58
N ALA A 85 -13.51 -8.64 -11.65
CA ALA A 85 -14.07 -9.28 -12.83
C ALA A 85 -13.96 -8.39 -14.08
N LEU A 86 -14.30 -7.10 -13.96
CA LEU A 86 -14.11 -6.11 -15.02
C LEU A 86 -12.65 -5.99 -15.47
N THR A 87 -11.72 -5.97 -14.52
CA THR A 87 -10.27 -5.95 -14.82
C THR A 87 -9.86 -7.20 -15.62
N ARG A 88 -10.37 -8.40 -15.25
CA ARG A 88 -10.09 -9.63 -16.00
C ARG A 88 -10.67 -9.62 -17.42
N VAL A 89 -11.88 -9.10 -17.57
CA VAL A 89 -12.50 -8.91 -18.90
C VAL A 89 -11.68 -7.90 -19.71
N ALA A 90 -11.31 -6.76 -19.09
CA ALA A 90 -10.52 -5.74 -19.77
C ALA A 90 -9.16 -6.29 -20.25
N THR A 91 -8.42 -7.03 -19.43
CA THR A 91 -7.13 -7.61 -19.82
C THR A 91 -7.26 -8.69 -20.91
N ARG A 92 -8.41 -9.36 -21.02
CA ARG A 92 -8.65 -10.33 -22.09
C ARG A 92 -8.96 -9.65 -23.43
N HIS A 93 -9.71 -8.55 -23.42
CA HIS A 93 -10.28 -7.97 -24.64
C HIS A 93 -9.55 -6.72 -25.13
N PHE A 94 -8.92 -5.93 -24.24
CA PHE A 94 -8.33 -4.64 -24.61
C PHE A 94 -6.80 -4.63 -24.49
N ARG A 95 -6.15 -4.09 -25.49
CA ARG A 95 -4.68 -3.99 -25.56
C ARG A 95 -4.13 -3.09 -24.46
N TRP A 96 -4.73 -1.93 -24.25
CA TRP A 96 -4.29 -0.99 -23.21
C TRP A 96 -4.30 -1.60 -21.81
N ALA A 97 -5.26 -2.49 -21.52
CA ALA A 97 -5.33 -3.14 -20.22
C ALA A 97 -4.24 -4.21 -20.03
N ARG A 98 -3.84 -4.89 -21.09
CA ARG A 98 -2.68 -5.80 -21.09
C ARG A 98 -1.38 -5.01 -20.90
N ASP A 99 -1.19 -3.92 -21.66
CA ASP A 99 -0.02 -3.07 -21.57
C ASP A 99 0.14 -2.46 -20.15
N LEU A 100 -0.96 -2.06 -19.53
CA LEU A 100 -0.97 -1.61 -18.14
C LEU A 100 -0.59 -2.73 -17.16
N HIS A 101 -1.16 -3.91 -17.35
CA HIS A 101 -0.89 -5.08 -16.51
C HIS A 101 0.60 -5.49 -16.58
N ASP A 102 1.18 -5.50 -17.79
CA ASP A 102 2.60 -5.81 -17.99
C ASP A 102 3.49 -4.71 -17.38
N SER A 103 3.12 -3.43 -17.55
CA SER A 103 3.83 -2.30 -16.93
C SER A 103 3.85 -2.39 -15.41
N PHE A 104 2.75 -2.81 -14.77
CA PHE A 104 2.74 -3.06 -13.32
C PHE A 104 3.60 -4.24 -12.92
N ARG A 105 3.60 -5.32 -13.70
CA ARG A 105 4.46 -6.48 -13.46
C ARG A 105 5.94 -6.10 -13.47
N ASP A 106 6.34 -5.31 -14.48
CA ASP A 106 7.73 -4.84 -14.61
C ASP A 106 8.12 -3.90 -13.46
N LEU A 107 7.21 -3.02 -13.04
CA LEU A 107 7.43 -2.07 -11.96
C LEU A 107 7.55 -2.77 -10.60
N LEU A 108 6.65 -3.69 -10.29
CA LEU A 108 6.58 -4.36 -8.99
C LEU A 108 7.63 -5.48 -8.86
N GLY A 109 7.97 -6.13 -9.96
CA GLY A 109 8.79 -7.34 -9.96
C GLY A 109 8.10 -8.51 -9.22
N PRO A 110 8.87 -9.54 -8.82
CA PRO A 110 8.34 -10.67 -8.08
C PRO A 110 7.93 -10.25 -6.67
N LEU A 111 6.74 -10.66 -6.23
CA LEU A 111 6.24 -10.51 -4.88
C LEU A 111 5.85 -11.86 -4.30
N THR A 112 6.18 -12.10 -3.05
CA THR A 112 5.71 -13.26 -2.28
C THR A 112 4.24 -13.08 -1.90
N GLY A 113 3.56 -14.18 -1.57
CA GLY A 113 2.17 -14.11 -1.09
C GLY A 113 2.01 -13.25 0.18
N HIS A 114 3.02 -13.25 1.04
CA HIS A 114 3.05 -12.44 2.25
C HIS A 114 3.22 -10.94 1.94
N GLU A 115 4.11 -10.57 1.02
CA GLU A 115 4.26 -9.18 0.58
C GLU A 115 2.98 -8.64 -0.09
N ILE A 116 2.31 -9.47 -0.90
CA ILE A 116 1.02 -9.12 -1.51
C ILE A 116 -0.03 -8.85 -0.43
N LEU A 117 -0.12 -9.71 0.58
CA LEU A 117 -1.06 -9.56 1.68
C LEU A 117 -0.79 -8.27 2.48
N ILE A 118 0.46 -8.04 2.86
CA ILE A 118 0.87 -6.83 3.59
C ILE A 118 0.56 -5.58 2.76
N LEU A 119 0.94 -5.57 1.48
CA LEU A 119 0.70 -4.42 0.61
C LEU A 119 -0.79 -4.14 0.47
N ALA A 120 -1.61 -5.17 0.22
CA ALA A 120 -3.05 -5.00 0.06
C ALA A 120 -3.74 -4.53 1.36
N LEU A 121 -3.37 -5.09 2.53
CA LEU A 121 -3.93 -4.68 3.83
C LEU A 121 -3.49 -3.28 4.21
N ALA A 122 -2.19 -3.01 4.17
CA ALA A 122 -1.64 -1.73 4.61
C ALA A 122 -2.16 -0.58 3.74
N SER A 123 -2.18 -0.76 2.40
CA SER A 123 -2.70 0.27 1.50
C SER A 123 -4.19 0.52 1.71
N SER A 124 -5.01 -0.52 1.77
CA SER A 124 -6.46 -0.36 1.94
C SER A 124 -6.84 0.28 3.28
N ILE A 125 -6.12 -0.01 4.35
CA ILE A 125 -6.39 0.61 5.65
C ILE A 125 -5.83 2.03 5.70
N GLY A 126 -4.55 2.23 5.36
CA GLY A 126 -3.89 3.52 5.46
C GLY A 126 -4.51 4.59 4.56
N GLU A 127 -4.82 4.21 3.32
CA GLU A 127 -5.44 5.13 2.36
C GLU A 127 -6.90 5.44 2.72
N GLU A 128 -7.71 4.46 3.11
CA GLU A 128 -9.08 4.74 3.50
C GLU A 128 -9.18 5.59 4.76
N LEU A 129 -8.33 5.36 5.76
CA LEU A 129 -8.25 6.23 6.94
C LEU A 129 -7.88 7.67 6.56
N LEU A 130 -6.88 7.85 5.68
CA LEU A 130 -6.45 9.19 5.30
C LEU A 130 -7.49 9.88 4.40
N PHE A 131 -7.91 9.24 3.31
CA PHE A 131 -8.75 9.91 2.31
C PHE A 131 -10.20 10.00 2.75
N ARG A 132 -10.80 8.93 3.26
CA ARG A 132 -12.23 8.90 3.61
C ARG A 132 -12.47 9.29 5.05
N GLY A 133 -11.62 8.84 5.98
CA GLY A 133 -11.75 9.18 7.38
C GLY A 133 -11.32 10.61 7.70
N ALA A 134 -10.14 11.03 7.23
CA ALA A 134 -9.56 12.32 7.60
C ALA A 134 -9.87 13.45 6.62
N LEU A 135 -9.70 13.27 5.31
CA LEU A 135 -9.79 14.34 4.32
C LEU A 135 -11.19 14.55 3.75
N GLN A 136 -11.96 13.49 3.54
CA GLN A 136 -13.29 13.58 2.95
C GLN A 136 -14.27 14.46 3.74
N PRO A 137 -14.28 14.54 5.09
CA PRO A 137 -15.13 15.47 5.83
C PRO A 137 -14.89 16.94 5.47
N TRP A 138 -13.69 17.31 5.01
CA TRP A 138 -13.38 18.67 4.57
C TRP A 138 -13.65 18.89 3.08
N PHE A 139 -13.29 17.92 2.26
CA PHE A 139 -13.26 18.10 0.80
C PHE A 139 -14.46 17.48 0.08
N GLY A 140 -15.26 16.69 0.79
CA GLY A 140 -16.31 15.89 0.18
C GLY A 140 -15.77 14.76 -0.71
N PRO A 141 -16.65 13.87 -1.19
CA PRO A 141 -16.24 12.68 -1.93
C PRO A 141 -15.59 12.97 -3.30
N TRP A 142 -15.87 14.12 -3.90
CA TRP A 142 -15.34 14.48 -5.22
C TRP A 142 -13.90 15.01 -5.16
N LEU A 143 -13.66 16.01 -4.32
CA LEU A 143 -12.34 16.65 -4.27
C LEU A 143 -11.31 15.73 -3.63
N GLN A 144 -11.68 14.96 -2.58
CA GLN A 144 -10.77 13.96 -2.03
C GLN A 144 -10.40 12.88 -3.07
N ALA A 145 -11.36 12.47 -3.95
CA ALA A 145 -11.07 11.50 -5.00
C ALA A 145 -10.12 12.07 -6.09
N LEU A 146 -10.23 13.36 -6.39
CA LEU A 146 -9.28 14.02 -7.28
C LEU A 146 -7.87 14.02 -6.68
N VAL A 147 -7.72 14.38 -5.39
CA VAL A 147 -6.43 14.34 -4.69
C VAL A 147 -5.88 12.90 -4.68
N PHE A 148 -6.74 11.92 -4.39
CA PHE A 148 -6.38 10.51 -4.43
C PHE A 148 -5.84 10.09 -5.81
N ALA A 149 -6.54 10.46 -6.88
CA ALA A 149 -6.12 10.14 -8.24
C ALA A 149 -4.79 10.80 -8.65
N LEU A 150 -4.55 12.05 -8.22
CA LEU A 150 -3.31 12.77 -8.48
C LEU A 150 -2.10 12.10 -7.81
N LEU A 151 -2.28 11.43 -6.67
CA LEU A 151 -1.23 10.63 -6.03
C LEU A 151 -1.06 9.25 -6.68
N HIS A 152 -1.97 8.85 -7.58
CA HIS A 152 -1.92 7.62 -8.36
C HIS A 152 -1.46 7.86 -9.81
N VAL A 153 -0.62 8.86 -10.04
CA VAL A 153 0.01 9.09 -11.34
C VAL A 153 1.26 8.20 -11.44
N GLY A 154 1.23 7.26 -12.38
CA GLY A 154 2.36 6.36 -12.61
C GLY A 154 3.36 6.90 -13.65
N PRO A 155 4.51 6.23 -13.82
CA PRO A 155 5.58 6.67 -14.70
C PRO A 155 5.20 6.47 -16.17
N GLY A 156 4.62 7.51 -16.79
CA GLY A 156 4.32 7.57 -18.22
C GLY A 156 2.89 7.23 -18.61
N LYS A 157 2.59 7.41 -19.91
CA LYS A 157 1.23 7.37 -20.46
C LYS A 157 0.51 6.02 -20.29
N ARG A 158 1.25 4.92 -20.18
CA ARG A 158 0.68 3.58 -19.98
C ARG A 158 -0.07 3.44 -18.65
N PHE A 159 0.24 4.31 -17.66
CA PHE A 159 -0.42 4.32 -16.35
C PHE A 159 -1.64 5.26 -16.27
N LEU A 160 -1.94 6.03 -17.32
CA LEU A 160 -3.12 6.90 -17.34
C LEU A 160 -4.45 6.16 -17.05
N PRO A 161 -4.69 4.94 -17.57
CA PRO A 161 -5.89 4.18 -17.20
C PRO A 161 -5.95 3.83 -15.72
N TRP A 162 -4.81 3.63 -15.06
CA TRP A 162 -4.75 3.41 -13.60
C TRP A 162 -5.12 4.68 -12.83
N THR A 163 -4.56 5.84 -13.20
CA THR A 163 -4.93 7.13 -12.63
C THR A 163 -6.42 7.41 -12.80
N ALA A 164 -6.98 7.16 -13.98
CA ALA A 164 -8.40 7.30 -14.25
C ALA A 164 -9.24 6.33 -13.40
N SER A 165 -8.79 5.08 -13.26
CA SER A 165 -9.44 4.11 -12.37
C SER A 165 -9.39 4.55 -10.91
N ALA A 166 -8.29 5.13 -10.45
CA ALA A 166 -8.16 5.66 -9.10
C ALA A 166 -9.16 6.80 -8.85
N LEU A 167 -9.40 7.68 -9.83
CA LEU A 167 -10.44 8.71 -9.72
C LEU A 167 -11.83 8.10 -9.58
N VAL A 168 -12.20 7.18 -10.48
CA VAL A 168 -13.52 6.52 -10.47
C VAL A 168 -13.74 5.74 -9.17
N LEU A 169 -12.77 4.94 -8.77
CA LEU A 169 -12.84 4.16 -7.51
C LEU A 169 -12.79 5.09 -6.29
N GLY A 170 -12.03 6.17 -6.38
CA GLY A 170 -11.97 7.21 -5.35
C GLY A 170 -13.34 7.80 -5.04
N ILE A 171 -14.08 8.16 -6.08
CA ILE A 171 -15.46 8.67 -6.00
C ILE A 171 -16.39 7.56 -5.45
N ALA A 172 -16.31 6.35 -6.01
CA ALA A 172 -17.17 5.24 -5.60
C ALA A 172 -16.97 4.88 -4.12
N PHE A 173 -15.73 4.79 -3.64
CA PHE A 173 -15.40 4.53 -2.24
C PHE A 173 -15.83 5.68 -1.32
N GLY A 174 -15.68 6.93 -1.79
CA GLY A 174 -16.15 8.09 -1.05
C GLY A 174 -17.66 8.05 -0.80
N TRP A 175 -18.46 7.75 -1.82
CA TRP A 175 -19.90 7.59 -1.69
C TRP A 175 -20.30 6.33 -0.92
N LEU A 176 -19.55 5.23 -1.09
CA LEU A 176 -19.77 4.01 -0.32
C LEU A 176 -19.58 4.25 1.18
N ALA A 177 -18.55 5.04 1.56
CA ALA A 177 -18.31 5.45 2.94
C ALA A 177 -19.47 6.30 3.49
N VAL A 178 -19.97 7.27 2.72
CA VAL A 178 -21.14 8.10 3.11
C VAL A 178 -22.39 7.22 3.26
N TRP A 179 -22.65 6.34 2.31
CA TRP A 179 -23.84 5.49 2.33
C TRP A 179 -23.86 4.48 3.48
N THR A 180 -22.71 3.88 3.79
CA THR A 180 -22.59 2.91 4.90
C THR A 180 -22.33 3.58 6.25
N GLY A 181 -21.95 4.86 6.27
CA GLY A 181 -21.58 5.61 7.46
C GLY A 181 -20.32 5.08 8.16
N ASN A 182 -19.50 4.29 7.46
CA ASN A 182 -18.26 3.74 8.03
C ASN A 182 -17.27 3.35 6.93
N LEU A 183 -16.00 3.11 7.33
CA LEU A 183 -14.93 2.72 6.41
C LEU A 183 -14.88 1.21 6.09
N GLY A 184 -15.68 0.38 6.73
CA GLY A 184 -15.64 -1.07 6.53
C GLY A 184 -15.88 -1.49 5.08
N ALA A 185 -16.86 -0.85 4.42
CA ALA A 185 -17.17 -1.13 3.02
C ALA A 185 -16.04 -0.71 2.06
N PRO A 186 -15.55 0.54 2.05
CA PRO A 186 -14.44 0.93 1.17
C PRO A 186 -13.15 0.18 1.47
N ILE A 187 -12.79 -0.09 2.74
CA ILE A 187 -11.62 -0.90 3.10
C ILE A 187 -11.73 -2.31 2.49
N ALA A 188 -12.90 -2.96 2.62
CA ALA A 188 -13.10 -4.30 2.09
C ALA A 188 -13.06 -4.32 0.55
N ALA A 189 -13.65 -3.34 -0.13
CA ALA A 189 -13.58 -3.19 -1.58
C ALA A 189 -12.13 -3.00 -2.04
N HIS A 190 -11.42 -2.07 -1.44
CA HIS A 190 -10.04 -1.73 -1.77
C HIS A 190 -9.09 -2.92 -1.55
N PHE A 191 -9.18 -3.56 -0.39
CA PHE A 191 -8.42 -4.77 -0.10
C PHE A 191 -8.67 -5.86 -1.13
N THR A 192 -9.95 -6.14 -1.46
CA THR A 192 -10.32 -7.17 -2.43
C THR A 192 -9.71 -6.89 -3.81
N ILE A 193 -9.80 -5.64 -4.27
CA ILE A 193 -9.23 -5.21 -5.55
C ILE A 193 -7.71 -5.38 -5.55
N ASN A 194 -7.02 -4.82 -4.55
CA ASN A 194 -5.57 -4.85 -4.50
C ASN A 194 -5.04 -6.27 -4.34
N PHE A 195 -5.58 -7.04 -3.41
CA PHE A 195 -5.13 -8.40 -3.16
C PHE A 195 -5.28 -9.31 -4.39
N LEU A 196 -6.45 -9.31 -5.02
CA LEU A 196 -6.70 -10.18 -6.16
C LEU A 196 -5.99 -9.71 -7.44
N ASN A 197 -5.85 -8.39 -7.65
CA ASN A 197 -5.13 -7.88 -8.81
C ASN A 197 -3.63 -8.06 -8.67
N LEU A 198 -3.02 -7.80 -7.50
CA LEU A 198 -1.60 -8.07 -7.27
C LEU A 198 -1.26 -9.55 -7.48
N ARG A 199 -2.08 -10.46 -6.94
CA ARG A 199 -1.90 -11.91 -7.19
C ARG A 199 -1.96 -12.27 -8.67
N TYR A 200 -2.82 -11.63 -9.42
CA TYR A 200 -2.94 -11.87 -10.86
C TYR A 200 -1.73 -11.33 -11.62
N ILE A 201 -1.31 -10.10 -11.33
CA ILE A 201 -0.16 -9.46 -11.98
C ILE A 201 1.10 -10.30 -11.81
N VAL A 202 1.33 -10.83 -10.60
CA VAL A 202 2.55 -11.59 -10.30
C VAL A 202 2.52 -13.03 -10.85
N ARG A 203 1.36 -13.71 -10.85
CA ARG A 203 1.23 -15.12 -11.29
C ARG A 203 1.39 -15.32 -12.80
N ALA A 204 1.04 -14.36 -13.62
CA ALA A 204 1.10 -14.50 -15.08
C ALA A 204 2.53 -14.67 -15.67
N ARG A 205 3.57 -14.70 -14.82
CA ARG A 205 4.95 -14.97 -15.20
C ARG A 205 5.35 -16.46 -15.08
N GLN A 206 4.48 -17.31 -14.54
CA GLN A 206 4.78 -18.73 -14.24
C GLN A 206 4.14 -19.70 -15.24
N SER A 207 3.46 -19.20 -16.24
CA SER A 207 2.86 -19.95 -17.37
C SER A 207 3.50 -19.55 -18.70
#